data_1be6ac3dd009cdfc8cfb1e49cd85cb84
#
_entry.id   1be6ac3dd009cdfc8cfb1e49cd85cb84
#
_cell.length_a   1.000
_cell.length_b   1.000
_cell.length_c   1.000
_cell.angle_alpha   90.00
_cell.angle_beta   90.00
_cell.angle_gamma   90.00
#
_symmetry.space_group_name_H-M   'P 1'
#
loop_
_entity.id
_entity.type
_entity.pdbx_description
1 polymer ?
#
loop_
_entity_poly.entity_id
_entity_poly.type
_entity_poly.pdbx_seq_one_letter_code
_entity_poly.pdbx_strand_id
1 'polypeptide(L)'
;SAVISAANDASILFPTLRLTQKTEANGRSDVLLAVYRTEDAAAASGGTVFYRLPYTSTNVNDTSVDSVTITDDTEDADLIAGAPLYTDGTPPVIENIASPPPLALAAHKNRMFVVPATDADTIQYSKQVTPGVPVEFGESFVVNVPADGGNVTALASMDDKLVIFKRGSIYVLTGDGPAATGEFDDFGTPTFVTGDSGCINQRSIGTTPDGLMFQSDKGIKMLTRALQVVDIGAPVQDLALAGCTSCVQIADRDQLVLTFDDRTALVFDYFVGQWAQYSNLAAVDSLLWQNTHVYLRSDGVALIEDADTFTDDGSFIQMKVRSAWLSF
;
A
#
# COMPACT_ATOMS: atom_id res chain seq x y z
N SER A 1 9.60 12.02 19.06
CA SER A 1 8.86 11.88 20.31
C SER A 1 9.36 12.93 21.29
N ALA A 2 8.45 13.73 21.82
CA ALA A 2 8.76 14.65 22.91
C ALA A 2 8.53 13.91 24.22
N VAL A 3 9.51 13.97 25.13
CA VAL A 3 9.32 13.49 26.51
C VAL A 3 8.69 14.64 27.29
N ILE A 4 7.50 14.41 27.81
CA ILE A 4 6.77 15.38 28.62
C ILE A 4 6.88 14.93 30.08
N SER A 5 7.40 15.76 30.95
CA SER A 5 7.45 15.43 32.38
C SER A 5 6.16 15.88 33.06
N ALA A 6 5.71 15.11 34.05
CA ALA A 6 4.44 15.30 34.78
C ALA A 6 4.20 16.67 35.46
N ALA A 7 5.14 17.58 35.37
CA ALA A 7 5.06 18.91 35.98
C ALA A 7 4.85 20.05 34.97
N ASN A 8 4.80 19.77 33.68
CA ASN A 8 4.73 20.79 32.65
C ASN A 8 3.67 20.45 31.61
N ASP A 9 2.75 21.37 31.40
CA ASP A 9 1.83 21.33 30.25
C ASP A 9 2.63 21.23 28.95
N ALA A 10 2.29 20.32 28.09
CA ALA A 10 2.91 20.21 26.79
C ALA A 10 1.97 20.66 25.70
N SER A 11 2.45 21.58 24.90
CA SER A 11 1.79 21.96 23.66
C SER A 11 2.49 21.27 22.50
N ILE A 12 1.73 20.44 21.80
CA ILE A 12 2.23 19.67 20.66
C ILE A 12 1.57 20.19 19.40
N LEU A 13 2.40 20.49 18.41
CA LEU A 13 1.96 20.93 17.10
C LEU A 13 1.77 19.69 16.19
N PHE A 14 0.55 19.49 15.73
CA PHE A 14 0.22 18.43 14.78
C PHE A 14 -0.02 19.02 13.39
N PRO A 15 0.59 18.49 12.33
CA PRO A 15 0.24 18.86 10.97
C PRO A 15 -1.22 18.44 10.69
N THR A 16 -1.99 19.30 10.06
CA THR A 16 -3.35 18.97 9.64
C THR A 16 -3.32 18.01 8.45
N LEU A 17 -4.16 17.01 8.52
CA LEU A 17 -4.36 16.10 7.41
C LEU A 17 -5.30 16.76 6.40
N ARG A 18 -4.86 16.95 5.17
CA ARG A 18 -5.72 17.44 4.07
C ARG A 18 -6.65 16.32 3.60
N LEU A 19 -7.56 15.92 4.46
CA LEU A 19 -8.63 15.00 4.11
C LEU A 19 -9.73 15.79 3.42
N THR A 20 -10.30 15.23 2.36
CA THR A 20 -11.53 15.77 1.79
C THR A 20 -12.59 15.80 2.87
N GLN A 21 -13.14 17.00 3.15
CA GLN A 21 -14.27 17.13 4.06
C GLN A 21 -15.43 16.32 3.48
N LYS A 22 -15.68 15.16 4.05
CA LYS A 22 -16.90 14.42 3.80
C LYS A 22 -17.97 15.09 4.63
N THR A 23 -18.78 15.93 4.00
CA THR A 23 -20.04 16.40 4.59
C THR A 23 -20.94 15.16 4.70
N GLU A 24 -21.00 14.58 5.90
CA GLU A 24 -22.00 13.55 6.15
C GLU A 24 -23.39 14.19 6.15
N ALA A 25 -24.37 13.46 5.62
CA ALA A 25 -25.77 13.87 5.58
C ALA A 25 -26.37 14.19 6.97
N ASN A 26 -25.66 13.93 8.05
CA ASN A 26 -26.04 14.14 9.44
C ASN A 26 -25.35 15.37 10.10
N GLY A 27 -24.73 16.24 9.32
CA GLY A 27 -24.18 17.52 9.84
C GLY A 27 -22.92 17.39 10.70
N ARG A 28 -22.28 16.24 10.76
CA ARG A 28 -20.94 16.08 11.36
C ARG A 28 -19.88 16.29 10.30
N SER A 29 -19.27 17.45 10.34
CA SER A 29 -18.18 17.84 9.41
C SER A 29 -16.79 17.68 10.03
N ASP A 30 -16.69 17.30 11.29
CA ASP A 30 -15.43 17.40 12.02
C ASP A 30 -14.69 16.06 12.05
N VAL A 31 -13.50 16.06 11.49
CA VAL A 31 -12.52 14.97 11.70
C VAL A 31 -11.76 15.31 12.98
N LEU A 32 -11.84 14.45 13.98
CA LEU A 32 -11.14 14.62 15.25
C LEU A 32 -9.76 13.96 15.20
N LEU A 33 -8.79 14.65 15.79
CA LEU A 33 -7.44 14.11 16.03
C LEU A 33 -7.45 13.42 17.40
N ALA A 34 -7.33 12.10 17.40
CA ALA A 34 -7.13 11.34 18.62
C ALA A 34 -5.65 11.32 18.97
N VAL A 35 -5.31 11.90 20.12
CA VAL A 35 -3.92 11.93 20.61
C VAL A 35 -3.78 10.91 21.72
N TYR A 36 -2.70 10.16 21.67
CA TYR A 36 -2.35 9.14 22.64
C TYR A 36 -0.95 9.40 23.18
N ARG A 37 -0.76 9.22 24.48
CA ARG A 37 0.57 9.23 25.09
C ARG A 37 0.71 8.12 26.12
N THR A 38 1.93 7.81 26.49
CA THR A 38 2.25 6.93 27.61
C THR A 38 2.21 7.73 28.92
N GLU A 39 2.01 7.06 30.04
CA GLU A 39 2.31 7.64 31.35
C GLU A 39 3.81 8.01 31.45
N ASP A 40 4.16 8.96 32.31
CA ASP A 40 5.54 9.29 32.62
C ASP A 40 6.14 8.16 33.45
N ALA A 41 6.88 7.28 32.82
CA ALA A 41 7.65 6.30 33.58
C ALA A 41 8.94 6.97 34.06
N ALA A 42 9.07 7.14 35.36
CA ALA A 42 10.27 7.64 36.05
C ALA A 42 11.52 6.78 35.78
N ALA A 43 11.44 5.77 34.97
CA ALA A 43 12.53 4.89 34.52
C ALA A 43 12.77 5.09 33.01
N ALA A 44 14.02 4.91 32.61
CA ALA A 44 14.55 5.13 31.26
C ALA A 44 13.87 4.35 30.10
N SER A 45 12.77 3.64 30.34
CA SER A 45 12.05 2.83 29.35
C SER A 45 10.69 3.41 28.89
N GLY A 46 10.20 4.51 29.49
CA GLY A 46 8.86 5.04 29.18
C GLY A 46 7.73 4.01 29.43
N GLY A 47 6.51 4.47 29.53
CA GLY A 47 5.34 3.57 29.53
C GLY A 47 5.20 2.86 28.17
N THR A 48 4.74 1.63 28.16
CA THR A 48 4.49 0.84 26.95
C THR A 48 3.06 0.94 26.45
N VAL A 49 2.15 1.36 27.32
CA VAL A 49 0.73 1.52 27.00
C VAL A 49 0.43 2.96 26.62
N PHE A 50 -0.19 3.15 25.48
CA PHE A 50 -0.64 4.47 25.00
C PHE A 50 -2.11 4.67 25.38
N TYR A 51 -2.40 5.71 26.15
CA TYR A 51 -3.73 6.07 26.56
C TYR A 51 -4.22 7.31 25.81
N ARG A 52 -5.50 7.34 25.47
CA ARG A 52 -6.09 8.43 24.74
C ARG A 52 -6.32 9.64 25.66
N LEU A 53 -5.84 10.79 25.23
CA LEU A 53 -6.17 12.05 25.89
C LEU A 53 -7.66 12.39 25.74
N PRO A 54 -8.25 13.09 26.71
CA PRO A 54 -9.60 13.63 26.57
C PRO A 54 -9.73 14.49 25.31
N TYR A 55 -10.86 14.39 24.61
CA TYR A 55 -11.14 15.30 23.51
C TYR A 55 -11.47 16.71 24.01
N THR A 56 -10.80 17.69 23.45
CA THR A 56 -11.06 19.11 23.66
C THR A 56 -11.57 19.75 22.36
N SER A 57 -11.99 21.00 22.42
CA SER A 57 -12.40 21.74 21.22
C SER A 57 -11.26 21.97 20.21
N THR A 58 -10.00 21.77 20.62
CA THR A 58 -8.80 21.91 19.77
C THR A 58 -8.41 20.63 19.07
N ASN A 59 -9.07 19.51 19.35
CA ASN A 59 -8.79 18.24 18.69
C ASN A 59 -9.39 18.12 17.26
N VAL A 60 -9.95 19.18 16.72
CA VAL A 60 -10.50 19.19 15.36
C VAL A 60 -9.37 19.31 14.34
N ASN A 61 -9.39 18.47 13.32
CA ASN A 61 -8.50 18.61 12.17
C ASN A 61 -8.97 19.77 11.28
N ASP A 62 -8.53 20.98 11.57
CA ASP A 62 -8.86 22.16 10.80
C ASP A 62 -8.02 22.23 9.52
N THR A 63 -8.63 21.93 8.39
CA THR A 63 -7.95 21.93 7.07
C THR A 63 -7.69 23.34 6.53
N SER A 64 -8.16 24.39 7.20
CA SER A 64 -7.89 25.78 6.82
C SER A 64 -6.51 26.26 7.28
N VAL A 65 -5.87 25.54 8.19
CA VAL A 65 -4.53 25.83 8.73
C VAL A 65 -3.60 24.63 8.48
N ASP A 66 -2.29 24.89 8.42
CA ASP A 66 -1.30 23.84 8.16
C ASP A 66 -1.03 22.96 9.39
N SER A 67 -1.37 23.45 10.58
CA SER A 67 -1.20 22.69 11.83
C SER A 67 -2.16 23.17 12.90
N VAL A 68 -2.48 22.26 13.82
CA VAL A 68 -3.23 22.56 15.05
C VAL A 68 -2.37 22.28 16.26
N THR A 69 -2.53 23.06 17.32
CA THR A 69 -1.85 22.85 18.59
C THR A 69 -2.79 22.20 19.57
N ILE A 70 -2.38 21.07 20.12
CA ILE A 70 -3.10 20.37 21.18
C ILE A 70 -2.27 20.48 22.44
N THR A 71 -2.87 21.01 23.49
CA THR A 71 -2.24 21.13 24.82
C THR A 71 -2.67 19.93 25.66
N ASP A 72 -1.69 19.27 26.25
CA ASP A 72 -1.87 18.17 27.19
C ASP A 72 -1.46 18.62 28.59
N ASP A 73 -2.46 18.75 29.44
CA ASP A 73 -2.36 19.07 30.86
C ASP A 73 -2.90 17.91 31.73
N THR A 74 -3.13 16.74 31.12
CA THR A 74 -3.73 15.59 31.76
C THR A 74 -2.72 14.93 32.71
N GLU A 75 -3.07 14.80 34.00
CA GLU A 75 -2.26 14.02 34.96
C GLU A 75 -2.28 12.54 34.59
N ASP A 76 -1.19 11.81 34.90
CA ASP A 76 -1.08 10.38 34.57
C ASP A 76 -2.18 9.54 35.24
N ALA A 77 -2.62 9.90 36.43
CA ALA A 77 -3.71 9.22 37.11
C ALA A 77 -5.04 9.30 36.34
N ASP A 78 -5.30 10.42 35.66
CA ASP A 78 -6.47 10.60 34.80
C ASP A 78 -6.25 10.02 33.41
N LEU A 79 -5.02 10.06 32.91
CA LEU A 79 -4.66 9.51 31.63
C LEU A 79 -4.92 7.99 31.57
N ILE A 80 -4.48 7.23 32.59
CA ILE A 80 -4.65 5.77 32.62
C ILE A 80 -6.11 5.32 32.72
N ALA A 81 -7.02 6.22 33.05
CA ALA A 81 -8.47 5.98 32.98
C ALA A 81 -9.01 6.13 31.54
N GLY A 82 -8.21 6.70 30.62
CA GLY A 82 -8.55 6.83 29.21
C GLY A 82 -8.52 5.49 28.48
N ALA A 83 -9.16 5.45 27.31
CA ALA A 83 -9.12 4.26 26.46
C ALA A 83 -7.69 4.03 25.96
N PRO A 84 -7.09 2.86 26.21
CA PRO A 84 -5.79 2.54 25.64
C PRO A 84 -5.88 2.43 24.11
N LEU A 85 -4.80 2.76 23.43
CA LEU A 85 -4.75 2.80 21.95
C LEU A 85 -5.05 1.43 21.34
N TYR A 86 -4.62 0.39 22.01
CA TYR A 86 -4.73 -0.95 21.52
C TYR A 86 -5.28 -1.85 22.63
N THR A 87 -6.55 -2.14 22.57
CA THR A 87 -7.20 -3.08 23.48
C THR A 87 -7.75 -4.26 22.73
N ASP A 88 -7.03 -5.32 22.70
CA ASP A 88 -7.65 -6.63 22.55
C ASP A 88 -7.91 -7.30 23.92
N GLY A 89 -7.56 -6.63 24.99
CA GLY A 89 -8.02 -6.93 26.36
C GLY A 89 -7.62 -8.28 26.95
N THR A 90 -6.83 -9.08 26.24
CA THR A 90 -6.49 -10.44 26.67
C THR A 90 -4.96 -10.60 26.79
N PRO A 91 -4.43 -10.93 27.97
CA PRO A 91 -3.04 -11.32 28.11
C PRO A 91 -2.79 -12.71 27.44
N PRO A 92 -1.62 -12.95 26.86
CA PRO A 92 -0.48 -12.06 26.79
C PRO A 92 -0.70 -10.93 25.78
N VAL A 93 -0.54 -9.71 26.24
CA VAL A 93 -0.61 -8.54 25.37
C VAL A 93 0.58 -8.59 24.44
N ILE A 94 0.32 -8.84 23.17
CA ILE A 94 1.33 -8.63 22.14
C ILE A 94 1.50 -7.13 22.04
N GLU A 95 2.71 -6.67 22.25
CA GLU A 95 3.05 -5.27 22.15
C GLU A 95 2.57 -4.71 20.81
N ASN A 96 1.98 -3.54 20.87
CA ASN A 96 1.55 -2.83 19.68
C ASN A 96 2.65 -1.84 19.32
N ILE A 97 3.19 -1.99 18.13
CA ILE A 97 4.18 -1.09 17.56
C ILE A 97 3.59 -0.32 16.38
N ALA A 98 4.19 0.81 16.09
CA ALA A 98 3.88 1.53 14.87
C ALA A 98 4.28 0.70 13.65
N SER A 99 3.53 0.84 12.54
CA SER A 99 3.95 0.26 11.27
C SER A 99 5.35 0.74 10.90
N PRO A 100 6.27 -0.13 10.50
CA PRO A 100 7.54 0.30 9.95
C PRO A 100 7.32 1.08 8.66
N PRO A 101 8.24 1.99 8.29
CA PRO A 101 8.21 2.65 6.98
C PRO A 101 8.28 1.58 5.87
N PRO A 102 7.28 1.51 4.97
CA PRO A 102 7.18 0.42 4.02
C PRO A 102 7.99 0.67 2.74
N LEU A 103 8.67 -0.36 2.23
CA LEU A 103 9.11 -0.44 0.83
C LEU A 103 7.99 -0.96 -0.07
N ALA A 104 7.26 -1.96 0.42
CA ALA A 104 6.13 -2.56 -0.26
C ALA A 104 5.05 -2.92 0.78
N LEU A 105 3.81 -2.93 0.36
CA LEU A 105 2.70 -3.33 1.23
C LEU A 105 1.61 -4.04 0.43
N ALA A 106 0.90 -4.94 1.09
CA ALA A 106 -0.28 -5.60 0.53
C ALA A 106 -1.29 -5.94 1.64
N ALA A 107 -2.57 -5.86 1.30
CA ALA A 107 -3.63 -6.41 2.14
C ALA A 107 -3.89 -7.86 1.72
N HIS A 108 -3.91 -8.77 2.69
CA HIS A 108 -4.21 -10.18 2.47
C HIS A 108 -4.86 -10.80 3.72
N LYS A 109 -5.90 -11.59 3.54
CA LYS A 109 -6.62 -12.28 4.64
C LYS A 109 -6.90 -11.38 5.85
N ASN A 110 -7.45 -10.21 5.56
CA ASN A 110 -7.81 -9.23 6.58
C ASN A 110 -6.63 -8.75 7.46
N ARG A 111 -5.42 -8.74 6.90
CA ARG A 111 -4.20 -8.23 7.51
C ARG A 111 -3.46 -7.32 6.54
N MET A 112 -2.66 -6.42 7.08
CA MET A 112 -1.72 -5.63 6.32
C MET A 112 -0.33 -6.26 6.42
N PHE A 113 0.29 -6.54 5.29
CA PHE A 113 1.67 -7.04 5.19
C PHE A 113 2.56 -5.93 4.66
N VAL A 114 3.70 -5.74 5.29
CA VAL A 114 4.63 -4.65 5.04
C VAL A 114 6.05 -5.19 4.94
N VAL A 115 6.78 -4.76 3.94
CA VAL A 115 8.23 -4.96 3.86
C VAL A 115 8.91 -3.75 4.49
N PRO A 116 9.59 -3.88 5.64
CA PRO A 116 10.26 -2.75 6.29
C PRO A 116 11.39 -2.19 5.43
N ALA A 117 11.53 -0.86 5.37
CA ALA A 117 12.63 -0.21 4.66
C ALA A 117 14.00 -0.50 5.31
N THR A 118 14.02 -0.88 6.59
CA THR A 118 15.23 -1.20 7.36
C THR A 118 15.70 -2.63 7.18
N ASP A 119 14.80 -3.54 6.76
CA ASP A 119 15.09 -4.94 6.56
C ASP A 119 14.20 -5.51 5.46
N ALA A 120 14.72 -5.56 4.26
CA ALA A 120 13.98 -5.99 3.08
C ALA A 120 13.92 -7.52 2.89
N ASP A 121 14.46 -8.30 3.81
CA ASP A 121 14.35 -9.77 3.84
C ASP A 121 13.29 -10.25 4.83
N THR A 122 12.62 -9.34 5.52
CA THR A 122 11.52 -9.64 6.42
C THR A 122 10.22 -9.03 5.94
N ILE A 123 9.12 -9.64 6.32
CA ILE A 123 7.77 -9.11 6.14
C ILE A 123 7.14 -9.01 7.52
N GLN A 124 6.77 -7.81 7.92
CA GLN A 124 5.99 -7.60 9.12
C GLN A 124 4.51 -7.57 8.77
N TYR A 125 3.67 -8.22 9.55
CA TYR A 125 2.23 -8.23 9.32
C TYR A 125 1.45 -7.71 10.52
N SER A 126 0.27 -7.19 10.25
CA SER A 126 -0.61 -6.67 11.29
C SER A 126 -1.41 -7.79 11.98
N LYS A 127 -1.99 -7.46 13.12
CA LYS A 127 -3.13 -8.20 13.65
C LYS A 127 -4.27 -8.18 12.62
N GLN A 128 -5.31 -8.97 12.84
CA GLN A 128 -6.49 -8.94 11.97
C GLN A 128 -7.14 -7.55 12.04
N VAL A 129 -7.41 -6.98 10.88
CA VAL A 129 -8.04 -5.68 10.77
C VAL A 129 -9.51 -5.79 11.18
N THR A 130 -9.90 -4.99 12.15
CA THR A 130 -11.29 -4.91 12.63
C THR A 130 -11.86 -3.55 12.21
N PRO A 131 -13.05 -3.48 11.60
CA PRO A 131 -13.66 -2.21 11.23
C PRO A 131 -13.78 -1.26 12.42
N GLY A 132 -13.31 -0.03 12.25
CA GLY A 132 -13.32 1.01 13.29
C GLY A 132 -12.15 0.95 14.29
N VAL A 133 -11.24 0.00 14.13
CA VAL A 133 -10.01 -0.12 14.92
C VAL A 133 -8.81 0.19 14.02
N PRO A 134 -7.80 0.93 14.48
CA PRO A 134 -6.56 1.14 13.74
C PRO A 134 -5.88 -0.18 13.39
N VAL A 135 -5.07 -0.17 12.33
CA VAL A 135 -4.23 -1.31 11.97
C VAL A 135 -3.10 -1.44 12.99
N GLU A 136 -3.04 -2.58 13.67
CA GLU A 136 -2.11 -2.83 14.76
C GLU A 136 -1.01 -3.80 14.34
N PHE A 137 0.24 -3.46 14.64
CA PHE A 137 1.39 -4.33 14.42
C PHE A 137 1.95 -4.84 15.74
N GLY A 138 2.66 -5.95 15.71
CA GLY A 138 3.38 -6.50 16.86
C GLY A 138 4.82 -6.84 16.50
N GLU A 139 5.75 -6.76 17.45
CA GLU A 139 7.17 -7.08 17.17
C GLU A 139 7.36 -8.54 16.74
N SER A 140 6.55 -9.44 17.26
CA SER A 140 6.63 -10.88 16.94
C SER A 140 5.95 -11.25 15.62
N PHE A 141 5.18 -10.35 15.01
CA PHE A 141 4.44 -10.62 13.77
C PHE A 141 5.33 -10.42 12.55
N VAL A 142 6.28 -11.31 12.37
CA VAL A 142 7.30 -11.26 11.33
C VAL A 142 7.41 -12.59 10.60
N VAL A 143 7.54 -12.53 9.29
CA VAL A 143 7.87 -13.65 8.42
C VAL A 143 9.23 -13.38 7.79
N ASN A 144 10.18 -14.28 8.02
CA ASN A 144 11.48 -14.23 7.36
C ASN A 144 11.38 -14.85 5.97
N VAL A 145 11.87 -14.14 4.96
CA VAL A 145 11.92 -14.61 3.57
C VAL A 145 13.34 -15.09 3.29
N PRO A 146 13.51 -16.27 2.68
CA PRO A 146 14.85 -16.76 2.33
C PRO A 146 15.67 -15.71 1.57
N ALA A 147 16.97 -15.60 1.85
CA ALA A 147 17.83 -14.56 1.29
C ALA A 147 18.07 -14.68 -0.23
N ASP A 148 17.72 -15.81 -0.84
CA ASP A 148 17.91 -16.05 -2.27
C ASP A 148 17.10 -15.09 -3.14
N GLY A 149 17.68 -14.62 -4.22
CA GLY A 149 17.00 -13.78 -5.22
C GLY A 149 16.97 -12.29 -4.90
N GLY A 150 17.72 -11.83 -3.88
CA GLY A 150 17.82 -10.43 -3.48
C GLY A 150 16.71 -10.01 -2.50
N ASN A 151 16.54 -8.72 -2.29
CA ASN A 151 15.54 -8.16 -1.38
C ASN A 151 14.11 -8.37 -1.88
N VAL A 152 13.14 -8.36 -0.98
CA VAL A 152 11.72 -8.31 -1.33
C VAL A 152 11.42 -6.95 -1.96
N THR A 153 10.87 -6.97 -3.15
CA THR A 153 10.59 -5.78 -3.96
C THR A 153 9.11 -5.48 -4.05
N ALA A 154 8.27 -6.50 -3.87
CA ALA A 154 6.83 -6.35 -3.97
C ALA A 154 6.05 -7.46 -3.26
N LEU A 155 4.82 -7.15 -2.89
CA LEU A 155 3.85 -8.07 -2.30
C LEU A 155 2.53 -7.99 -3.07
N ALA A 156 1.87 -9.12 -3.28
CA ALA A 156 0.53 -9.14 -3.85
C ALA A 156 -0.31 -10.29 -3.28
N SER A 157 -1.60 -10.04 -3.09
CA SER A 157 -2.56 -11.08 -2.74
C SER A 157 -3.04 -11.76 -4.01
N MET A 158 -3.02 -13.09 -4.03
CA MET A 158 -3.59 -13.89 -5.10
C MET A 158 -4.31 -15.10 -4.50
N ASP A 159 -5.63 -15.11 -4.60
CA ASP A 159 -6.50 -16.11 -4.00
C ASP A 159 -6.26 -16.23 -2.48
N ASP A 160 -5.85 -17.40 -2.01
CA ASP A 160 -5.53 -17.71 -0.62
C ASP A 160 -4.05 -17.53 -0.26
N LYS A 161 -3.25 -16.96 -1.17
CA LYS A 161 -1.79 -16.83 -1.04
C LYS A 161 -1.35 -15.38 -1.05
N LEU A 162 -0.39 -15.06 -0.21
CA LEU A 162 0.41 -13.85 -0.36
C LEU A 162 1.61 -14.18 -1.25
N VAL A 163 1.69 -13.56 -2.40
CA VAL A 163 2.83 -13.69 -3.31
C VAL A 163 3.90 -12.68 -2.90
N ILE A 164 5.11 -13.17 -2.71
CA ILE A 164 6.28 -12.40 -2.28
C ILE A 164 7.24 -12.37 -3.47
N PHE A 165 7.40 -11.19 -4.01
CA PHE A 165 8.33 -10.98 -5.11
C PHE A 165 9.66 -10.46 -4.60
N LYS A 166 10.72 -11.08 -5.03
CA LYS A 166 12.07 -10.55 -5.00
C LYS A 166 12.49 -10.15 -6.41
N ARG A 167 13.66 -9.54 -6.59
CA ARG A 167 14.13 -9.17 -7.93
C ARG A 167 14.37 -10.38 -8.83
N GLY A 168 14.88 -11.48 -8.29
CA GLY A 168 15.23 -12.69 -9.05
C GLY A 168 14.41 -13.92 -8.72
N SER A 169 13.50 -13.87 -7.75
CA SER A 169 12.74 -15.04 -7.31
C SER A 169 11.33 -14.66 -6.84
N ILE A 170 10.47 -15.67 -6.77
CA ILE A 170 9.10 -15.55 -6.27
C ILE A 170 8.87 -16.63 -5.22
N TYR A 171 8.24 -16.22 -4.13
CA TYR A 171 7.78 -17.09 -3.04
C TYR A 171 6.29 -16.89 -2.81
N VAL A 172 5.66 -17.83 -2.16
CA VAL A 172 4.27 -17.72 -1.70
C VAL A 172 4.19 -18.05 -0.22
N LEU A 173 3.39 -17.29 0.49
CA LEU A 173 3.02 -17.53 1.87
C LEU A 173 1.56 -17.97 1.92
N THR A 174 1.31 -19.04 2.64
CA THR A 174 -0.02 -19.62 2.85
C THR A 174 -0.33 -19.73 4.34
N GLY A 175 -1.57 -19.99 4.68
CA GLY A 175 -2.02 -20.07 6.06
C GLY A 175 -2.85 -18.84 6.44
N ASP A 176 -3.45 -18.85 7.62
CA ASP A 176 -4.28 -17.76 8.13
C ASP A 176 -3.54 -16.90 9.16
N GLY A 177 -2.38 -17.39 9.61
CA GLY A 177 -1.55 -16.74 10.62
C GLY A 177 -2.16 -16.82 12.03
N PRO A 178 -1.45 -16.29 13.03
CA PRO A 178 -1.87 -16.37 14.41
C PRO A 178 -3.12 -15.54 14.69
N ALA A 179 -3.80 -15.85 15.80
CA ALA A 179 -4.82 -14.95 16.32
C ALA A 179 -4.22 -13.57 16.68
N ALA A 180 -5.06 -12.55 16.86
CA ALA A 180 -4.61 -11.23 17.24
C ALA A 180 -3.87 -11.18 18.59
N THR A 181 -4.06 -12.20 19.42
CA THR A 181 -3.33 -12.43 20.68
C THR A 181 -1.96 -13.07 20.50
N GLY A 182 -1.58 -13.49 19.28
CA GLY A 182 -0.38 -14.27 18.98
C GLY A 182 -0.49 -15.74 19.33
N GLU A 183 -1.66 -16.19 19.77
CA GLU A 183 -1.94 -17.60 19.99
C GLU A 183 -2.28 -18.29 18.66
N PHE A 184 -2.04 -19.60 18.63
CA PHE A 184 -2.29 -20.49 17.49
C PHE A 184 -1.34 -20.27 16.30
N ASP A 185 -1.65 -20.88 15.20
CA ASP A 185 -0.80 -21.09 14.03
C ASP A 185 -0.10 -19.82 13.50
N ASP A 186 1.22 -19.84 13.48
CA ASP A 186 1.98 -18.87 12.70
C ASP A 186 1.80 -19.11 11.19
N PHE A 187 2.10 -18.07 10.39
CA PHE A 187 2.31 -18.30 8.97
C PHE A 187 3.48 -19.27 8.78
N GLY A 188 3.30 -20.22 7.89
CA GLY A 188 4.37 -21.14 7.54
C GLY A 188 5.57 -20.42 6.89
N THR A 189 6.64 -21.17 6.66
CA THR A 189 7.79 -20.65 5.90
C THR A 189 7.36 -20.39 4.46
N PRO A 190 7.76 -19.24 3.87
CA PRO A 190 7.47 -18.96 2.47
C PRO A 190 7.96 -20.07 1.55
N THR A 191 7.09 -20.54 0.67
CA THR A 191 7.38 -21.62 -0.27
C THR A 191 7.94 -21.05 -1.57
N PHE A 192 9.06 -21.59 -2.03
CA PHE A 192 9.70 -21.19 -3.28
C PHE A 192 8.85 -21.57 -4.49
N VAL A 193 8.70 -20.65 -5.43
CA VAL A 193 7.99 -20.84 -6.70
C VAL A 193 8.97 -20.90 -7.87
N THR A 194 9.80 -19.87 -8.01
CA THR A 194 10.79 -19.79 -9.09
C THR A 194 11.97 -18.91 -8.71
N GLY A 195 13.16 -19.20 -9.24
CA GLY A 195 14.40 -18.42 -9.12
C GLY A 195 14.86 -17.82 -10.44
N ASP A 196 14.03 -17.85 -11.48
CA ASP A 196 14.40 -17.37 -12.81
C ASP A 196 13.80 -16.00 -13.14
N SER A 197 12.81 -15.57 -12.40
CA SER A 197 12.10 -14.33 -12.63
C SER A 197 11.53 -13.79 -11.31
N GLY A 198 11.59 -12.48 -11.15
CA GLY A 198 10.96 -11.76 -10.05
C GLY A 198 10.48 -10.40 -10.50
N CYS A 199 9.93 -9.61 -9.59
CA CYS A 199 9.38 -8.29 -9.85
C CYS A 199 10.40 -7.20 -9.51
N ILE A 200 10.50 -6.15 -10.32
CA ILE A 200 11.43 -5.05 -10.05
C ILE A 200 10.87 -4.00 -9.10
N ASN A 201 9.55 -3.80 -9.05
CA ASN A 201 8.93 -2.88 -8.10
C ASN A 201 7.43 -3.17 -7.87
N GLN A 202 6.93 -2.75 -6.72
CA GLN A 202 5.53 -2.90 -6.30
C GLN A 202 4.53 -2.29 -7.28
N ARG A 203 4.86 -1.17 -7.92
CA ARG A 203 3.95 -0.40 -8.78
C ARG A 203 3.66 -1.08 -10.11
N SER A 204 4.46 -2.08 -10.47
CA SER A 204 4.29 -2.81 -11.73
C SER A 204 3.31 -3.98 -11.64
N ILE A 205 2.77 -4.27 -10.46
CA ILE A 205 1.90 -5.41 -10.27
C ILE A 205 0.47 -5.06 -10.65
N GLY A 206 -0.08 -5.83 -11.58
CA GLY A 206 -1.48 -5.78 -11.98
C GLY A 206 -2.17 -7.13 -11.79
N THR A 207 -3.40 -7.10 -11.31
CA THR A 207 -4.22 -8.31 -11.13
C THR A 207 -5.05 -8.55 -12.37
N THR A 208 -5.08 -9.80 -12.84
CA THR A 208 -5.96 -10.26 -13.91
C THR A 208 -6.74 -11.50 -13.46
N PRO A 209 -7.77 -11.92 -14.17
CA PRO A 209 -8.43 -13.19 -13.91
C PRO A 209 -7.49 -14.40 -13.95
N ASP A 210 -6.45 -14.34 -14.77
CA ASP A 210 -5.50 -15.45 -14.96
C ASP A 210 -4.34 -15.47 -13.96
N GLY A 211 -4.09 -14.34 -13.27
CA GLY A 211 -3.00 -14.23 -12.30
C GLY A 211 -2.49 -12.81 -12.10
N LEU A 212 -1.24 -12.69 -11.68
CA LEU A 212 -0.57 -11.42 -11.42
C LEU A 212 0.40 -11.09 -12.57
N MET A 213 0.17 -9.97 -13.23
CA MET A 213 1.14 -9.40 -14.16
C MET A 213 2.15 -8.55 -13.39
N PHE A 214 3.41 -8.56 -13.81
CA PHE A 214 4.47 -7.79 -13.19
C PHE A 214 5.60 -7.50 -14.18
N GLN A 215 6.35 -6.42 -13.92
CA GLN A 215 7.58 -6.11 -14.65
C GLN A 215 8.77 -6.81 -13.99
N SER A 216 9.48 -7.59 -14.77
CA SER A 216 10.73 -8.26 -14.43
C SER A 216 11.91 -7.59 -15.17
N ASP A 217 13.14 -7.85 -14.73
CA ASP A 217 14.36 -7.52 -15.50
C ASP A 217 14.38 -8.15 -16.90
N LYS A 218 13.55 -9.19 -17.11
CA LYS A 218 13.43 -9.93 -18.39
C LYS A 218 12.16 -9.58 -19.17
N GLY A 219 11.55 -8.41 -18.91
CA GLY A 219 10.31 -7.96 -19.56
C GLY A 219 9.06 -8.18 -18.70
N ILE A 220 7.89 -8.06 -19.30
CA ILE A 220 6.61 -8.20 -18.60
C ILE A 220 6.20 -9.67 -18.57
N LYS A 221 5.91 -10.16 -17.39
CA LYS A 221 5.55 -11.55 -17.13
C LYS A 221 4.24 -11.66 -16.38
N MET A 222 3.67 -12.85 -16.38
CA MET A 222 2.51 -13.21 -15.57
C MET A 222 2.81 -14.40 -14.69
N LEU A 223 2.51 -14.28 -13.40
CA LEU A 223 2.42 -15.42 -12.50
C LEU A 223 0.97 -15.92 -12.54
N THR A 224 0.76 -17.08 -13.12
CA THR A 224 -0.57 -17.68 -13.20
C THR A 224 -1.06 -18.16 -11.83
N ARG A 225 -2.37 -18.40 -11.70
CA ARG A 225 -2.95 -18.98 -10.46
C ARG A 225 -2.41 -20.38 -10.15
N ALA A 226 -1.89 -21.08 -11.16
CA ALA A 226 -1.17 -22.35 -10.98
C ALA A 226 0.31 -22.16 -10.57
N LEU A 227 0.73 -20.93 -10.23
CA LEU A 227 2.09 -20.56 -9.81
C LEU A 227 3.15 -20.83 -10.91
N GLN A 228 2.77 -20.70 -12.16
CA GLN A 228 3.70 -20.77 -13.30
C GLN A 228 3.97 -19.37 -13.83
N VAL A 229 5.23 -19.08 -14.14
CA VAL A 229 5.62 -17.81 -14.76
C VAL A 229 5.58 -17.94 -16.27
N VAL A 230 4.80 -17.08 -16.92
CA VAL A 230 4.61 -17.02 -18.37
C VAL A 230 5.09 -15.67 -18.89
N ASP A 231 5.77 -15.69 -20.04
CA ASP A 231 6.18 -14.47 -20.73
C ASP A 231 5.04 -13.97 -21.60
N ILE A 232 4.44 -12.85 -21.21
CA ILE A 232 3.35 -12.21 -21.97
C ILE A 232 3.82 -10.93 -22.65
N GLY A 233 4.98 -10.42 -22.26
CA GLY A 233 5.54 -9.16 -22.75
C GLY A 233 6.38 -9.28 -24.02
N ALA A 234 6.55 -10.47 -24.58
CA ALA A 234 7.38 -10.66 -25.78
C ALA A 234 7.07 -9.69 -26.93
N PRO A 235 5.78 -9.37 -27.27
CA PRO A 235 5.47 -8.42 -28.33
C PRO A 235 5.89 -6.97 -28.03
N VAL A 236 6.09 -6.62 -26.78
CA VAL A 236 6.39 -5.25 -26.30
C VAL A 236 7.72 -5.17 -25.53
N GLN A 237 8.56 -6.19 -25.66
CA GLN A 237 9.80 -6.29 -24.89
C GLN A 237 10.70 -5.05 -25.04
N ASP A 238 10.80 -4.49 -26.23
CA ASP A 238 11.61 -3.31 -26.52
C ASP A 238 11.04 -2.01 -25.94
N LEU A 239 9.77 -2.03 -25.53
CA LEU A 239 9.04 -0.87 -25.00
C LEU A 239 8.96 -0.88 -23.46
N ALA A 240 9.16 -2.02 -22.84
CA ALA A 240 9.05 -2.20 -21.39
C ALA A 240 10.40 -2.10 -20.66
N LEU A 241 11.31 -1.26 -21.15
CA LEU A 241 12.67 -1.08 -20.58
C LEU A 241 12.71 -0.01 -19.48
N ALA A 242 11.78 0.94 -19.51
CA ALA A 242 11.66 2.01 -18.52
C ALA A 242 11.06 1.50 -17.20
N GLY A 243 11.23 2.26 -16.13
CA GLY A 243 10.64 1.96 -14.83
C GLY A 243 9.12 2.14 -14.83
N CYS A 244 8.38 1.11 -14.47
CA CYS A 244 6.93 1.21 -14.32
C CYS A 244 6.57 2.13 -13.15
N THR A 245 5.78 3.15 -13.38
CA THR A 245 5.32 4.13 -12.40
C THR A 245 3.97 3.76 -11.79
N SER A 246 3.10 3.11 -12.55
CA SER A 246 1.84 2.56 -12.03
C SER A 246 1.30 1.44 -12.91
N CYS A 247 0.46 0.60 -12.33
CA CYS A 247 -0.30 -0.43 -13.05
C CYS A 247 -1.73 -0.43 -12.53
N VAL A 248 -2.70 -0.18 -13.40
CA VAL A 248 -4.12 -0.09 -13.04
C VAL A 248 -4.94 -1.05 -13.88
N GLN A 249 -5.81 -1.80 -13.22
CA GLN A 249 -6.81 -2.65 -13.87
C GLN A 249 -8.08 -1.84 -14.17
N ILE A 250 -8.52 -1.84 -15.43
CA ILE A 250 -9.81 -1.33 -15.86
C ILE A 250 -10.68 -2.53 -16.20
N ALA A 251 -11.39 -3.03 -15.19
CA ALA A 251 -12.11 -4.30 -15.28
C ALA A 251 -13.21 -4.30 -16.36
N ASP A 252 -13.91 -3.18 -16.55
CA ASP A 252 -14.99 -3.06 -17.55
C ASP A 252 -14.51 -3.17 -19.00
N ARG A 253 -13.20 -2.98 -19.22
CA ARG A 253 -12.60 -3.06 -20.55
C ARG A 253 -11.67 -4.25 -20.71
N ASP A 254 -11.56 -5.08 -19.68
CA ASP A 254 -10.60 -6.19 -19.63
C ASP A 254 -9.14 -5.75 -19.85
N GLN A 255 -8.77 -4.57 -19.34
CA GLN A 255 -7.48 -3.94 -19.60
C GLN A 255 -6.65 -3.75 -18.34
N LEU A 256 -5.34 -3.90 -18.50
CA LEU A 256 -4.32 -3.39 -17.59
C LEU A 256 -3.56 -2.26 -18.27
N VAL A 257 -3.47 -1.12 -17.60
CA VAL A 257 -2.71 0.04 -18.06
C VAL A 257 -1.45 0.17 -17.22
N LEU A 258 -0.29 0.00 -17.85
CA LEU A 258 1.01 0.24 -17.24
C LEU A 258 1.56 1.56 -17.74
N THR A 259 1.97 2.42 -16.84
CA THR A 259 2.64 3.67 -17.17
C THR A 259 4.12 3.62 -16.81
N PHE A 260 4.95 4.32 -17.57
CA PHE A 260 6.41 4.29 -17.41
C PHE A 260 6.97 5.70 -17.27
N ASP A 261 8.17 5.79 -16.68
CA ASP A 261 8.87 7.05 -16.42
C ASP A 261 9.33 7.78 -17.70
N ASP A 262 9.39 7.08 -18.83
CA ASP A 262 9.65 7.64 -20.16
C ASP A 262 8.41 8.26 -20.85
N ARG A 263 7.29 8.36 -20.12
CA ARG A 263 5.99 8.90 -20.59
C ARG A 263 5.28 7.99 -21.60
N THR A 264 5.66 6.74 -21.68
CA THR A 264 4.89 5.73 -22.41
C THR A 264 3.91 5.02 -21.50
N ALA A 265 2.84 4.48 -22.08
CA ALA A 265 1.98 3.53 -21.41
C ALA A 265 1.74 2.33 -22.32
N LEU A 266 1.72 1.15 -21.70
CA LEU A 266 1.34 -0.09 -22.34
C LEU A 266 -0.01 -0.53 -21.80
N VAL A 267 -0.91 -0.86 -22.71
CA VAL A 267 -2.23 -1.38 -22.39
C VAL A 267 -2.29 -2.83 -22.83
N PHE A 268 -2.52 -3.69 -21.85
CA PHE A 268 -2.73 -5.12 -22.10
C PHE A 268 -4.21 -5.43 -21.99
N ASP A 269 -4.81 -5.82 -23.10
CA ASP A 269 -6.14 -6.39 -23.12
C ASP A 269 -6.02 -7.88 -22.81
N TYR A 270 -6.44 -8.28 -21.60
CA TYR A 270 -6.26 -9.65 -21.15
C TYR A 270 -7.35 -10.61 -21.64
N PHE A 271 -8.44 -10.08 -22.20
CA PHE A 271 -9.47 -10.93 -22.84
C PHE A 271 -9.00 -11.46 -24.19
N VAL A 272 -8.36 -10.61 -25.00
CA VAL A 272 -7.86 -11.02 -26.34
C VAL A 272 -6.35 -11.28 -26.38
N GLY A 273 -5.63 -10.98 -25.29
CA GLY A 273 -4.19 -11.17 -25.20
C GLY A 273 -3.39 -10.21 -26.10
N GLN A 274 -3.87 -8.99 -26.31
CA GLN A 274 -3.28 -8.01 -27.21
C GLN A 274 -2.67 -6.84 -26.46
N TRP A 275 -1.64 -6.24 -27.06
CA TRP A 275 -0.95 -5.07 -26.54
C TRP A 275 -1.21 -3.84 -27.39
N ALA A 276 -1.41 -2.71 -26.73
CA ALA A 276 -1.41 -1.38 -27.33
C ALA A 276 -0.39 -0.48 -26.59
N GLN A 277 0.16 0.49 -27.32
CA GLN A 277 1.05 1.49 -26.75
C GLN A 277 0.40 2.87 -26.86
N TYR A 278 0.43 3.60 -25.76
CA TYR A 278 0.13 5.04 -25.74
C TYR A 278 1.43 5.80 -25.47
N SER A 279 1.53 6.98 -26.08
CA SER A 279 2.65 7.88 -25.88
C SER A 279 2.16 9.16 -25.20
N ASN A 280 3.08 9.84 -24.53
CA ASN A 280 2.85 11.12 -23.87
C ASN A 280 2.00 11.05 -22.57
N LEU A 281 1.83 9.88 -22.00
CA LEU A 281 1.12 9.69 -20.74
C LEU A 281 2.12 9.79 -19.58
N ALA A 282 2.33 11.00 -19.05
CA ALA A 282 3.33 11.31 -18.02
C ALA A 282 2.79 11.04 -16.60
N ALA A 283 2.34 9.83 -16.34
CA ALA A 283 1.80 9.47 -15.03
C ALA A 283 2.90 9.11 -14.03
N VAL A 284 2.87 9.69 -12.85
CA VAL A 284 3.68 9.27 -11.70
C VAL A 284 2.93 8.27 -10.81
N ASP A 285 1.60 8.30 -10.90
CA ASP A 285 0.70 7.34 -10.29
C ASP A 285 -0.65 7.36 -10.99
N SER A 286 -1.42 6.28 -10.88
CA SER A 286 -2.76 6.22 -11.46
C SER A 286 -3.69 5.31 -10.65
N LEU A 287 -4.99 5.54 -10.80
CA LEU A 287 -6.02 4.79 -10.10
C LEU A 287 -7.32 4.77 -10.93
N LEU A 288 -8.24 3.92 -10.50
CA LEU A 288 -9.60 3.92 -11.01
C LEU A 288 -10.51 4.70 -10.05
N TRP A 289 -11.10 5.79 -10.52
CA TRP A 289 -12.05 6.60 -9.76
C TRP A 289 -13.42 6.57 -10.45
N GLN A 290 -14.44 6.12 -9.73
CA GLN A 290 -15.79 5.96 -10.29
C GLN A 290 -15.79 5.24 -11.64
N ASN A 291 -15.00 4.19 -11.73
CA ASN A 291 -14.83 3.37 -12.93
C ASN A 291 -14.16 4.07 -14.15
N THR A 292 -13.56 5.22 -13.91
CA THR A 292 -12.80 5.97 -14.90
C THR A 292 -11.33 6.02 -14.54
N HIS A 293 -10.45 5.86 -15.51
CA HIS A 293 -9.01 5.94 -15.29
C HIS A 293 -8.60 7.39 -14.99
N VAL A 294 -7.93 7.58 -13.87
CA VAL A 294 -7.37 8.86 -13.44
C VAL A 294 -5.88 8.69 -13.23
N TYR A 295 -5.08 9.60 -13.72
CA TYR A 295 -3.64 9.60 -13.48
C TYR A 295 -3.15 10.96 -12.99
N LEU A 296 -2.11 10.90 -12.15
CA LEU A 296 -1.44 12.05 -11.57
C LEU A 296 -0.16 12.35 -12.33
N ARG A 297 0.01 13.57 -12.80
CA ARG A 297 1.27 14.06 -13.37
C ARG A 297 2.24 14.53 -12.28
N SER A 298 3.52 14.63 -12.63
CA SER A 298 4.58 15.10 -11.72
C SER A 298 4.44 16.56 -11.28
N ASP A 299 3.63 17.36 -12.00
CA ASP A 299 3.31 18.75 -11.64
C ASP A 299 2.12 18.87 -10.67
N GLY A 300 1.58 17.74 -10.20
CA GLY A 300 0.46 17.69 -9.26
C GLY A 300 -0.93 17.79 -9.91
N VAL A 301 -1.02 17.82 -11.24
CA VAL A 301 -2.30 17.83 -11.97
C VAL A 301 -2.82 16.41 -12.09
N ALA A 302 -4.05 16.19 -11.65
CA ALA A 302 -4.78 14.94 -11.91
C ALA A 302 -5.59 15.08 -13.19
N LEU A 303 -5.41 14.13 -14.10
CA LEU A 303 -6.14 14.04 -15.36
C LEU A 303 -7.06 12.83 -15.32
N ILE A 304 -8.25 13.01 -15.84
CA ILE A 304 -9.27 11.95 -15.95
C ILE A 304 -9.50 11.63 -17.43
N GLU A 305 -9.62 10.35 -17.73
CA GLU A 305 -10.01 9.92 -19.06
C GLU A 305 -11.45 10.33 -19.35
N ASP A 306 -11.68 10.98 -20.50
CA ASP A 306 -12.99 11.45 -20.94
C ASP A 306 -13.31 10.83 -22.32
N ALA A 307 -14.39 10.10 -22.40
CA ALA A 307 -14.82 9.40 -23.62
C ALA A 307 -15.19 10.34 -24.77
N ASP A 308 -15.55 11.60 -24.46
CA ASP A 308 -15.98 12.59 -25.44
C ASP A 308 -14.83 13.51 -25.89
N THR A 309 -13.65 13.35 -25.31
CA THR A 309 -12.46 14.15 -25.63
C THR A 309 -11.44 13.31 -26.38
N PHE A 310 -11.04 13.78 -27.56
CA PHE A 310 -10.09 13.10 -28.46
C PHE A 310 -8.70 13.77 -28.46
N THR A 311 -8.38 14.45 -27.40
CA THR A 311 -7.06 15.10 -27.20
C THR A 311 -6.51 14.70 -25.85
N ASP A 312 -5.19 14.58 -25.74
CA ASP A 312 -4.48 14.37 -24.48
C ASP A 312 -3.95 15.73 -23.99
N ASP A 313 -4.56 16.25 -22.92
CA ASP A 313 -4.27 17.58 -22.36
C ASP A 313 -4.17 18.67 -23.45
N GLY A 314 -5.16 18.70 -24.35
CA GLY A 314 -5.22 19.62 -25.48
C GLY A 314 -4.32 19.28 -26.68
N SER A 315 -3.52 18.22 -26.58
CA SER A 315 -2.64 17.76 -27.66
C SER A 315 -3.34 16.71 -28.53
N PHE A 316 -3.03 16.71 -29.81
CA PHE A 316 -3.60 15.75 -30.78
C PHE A 316 -3.05 14.33 -30.49
N ILE A 317 -3.93 13.34 -30.42
CA ILE A 317 -3.57 11.92 -30.29
C ILE A 317 -3.32 11.33 -31.69
N GLN A 318 -2.10 10.87 -31.94
CA GLN A 318 -1.75 10.20 -33.18
C GLN A 318 -1.96 8.68 -33.07
N MET A 319 -2.91 8.13 -33.79
CA MET A 319 -3.09 6.69 -33.89
C MET A 319 -2.16 6.13 -34.97
N LYS A 320 -1.34 5.12 -34.62
CA LYS A 320 -0.51 4.34 -35.54
C LYS A 320 -0.91 2.87 -35.47
N VAL A 321 -1.27 2.30 -36.60
CA VAL A 321 -1.56 0.88 -36.74
C VAL A 321 -0.44 0.23 -37.56
N ARG A 322 0.19 -0.78 -37.03
CA ARG A 322 1.16 -1.59 -37.77
C ARG A 322 0.60 -3.00 -37.94
N SER A 323 0.24 -3.37 -39.14
CA SER A 323 -0.20 -4.74 -39.44
C SER A 323 1.00 -5.62 -39.83
N ALA A 324 0.84 -6.93 -39.67
CA ALA A 324 1.76 -7.89 -40.30
C ALA A 324 1.71 -7.79 -41.81
N TRP A 325 2.81 -8.14 -42.50
CA TRP A 325 2.81 -8.26 -43.95
C TRP A 325 1.85 -9.37 -44.37
N LEU A 326 0.85 -8.99 -45.16
CA LEU A 326 -0.02 -9.95 -45.83
C LEU A 326 0.68 -10.35 -47.15
N SER A 327 1.18 -11.56 -47.24
CA SER A 327 1.57 -12.16 -48.52
C SER A 327 0.33 -12.78 -49.16
N PHE A 328 -0.04 -12.32 -50.31
CA PHE A 328 -1.11 -12.89 -51.14
C PHE A 328 -0.54 -13.95 -52.06
#